data_8a966398e98e9bb442b6c6a54227a6bc
#
_entry.id   8a966398e98e9bb442b6c6a54227a6bc
#
_cell.length_a   1.000
_cell.length_b   1.000
_cell.length_c   1.000
_cell.angle_alpha   90.00
_cell.angle_beta   90.00
_cell.angle_gamma   90.00
#
_symmetry.space_group_name_H-M   'P 1'
#
loop_
_entity.id
_entity.type
_entity.pdbx_description
1 polymer ?
#
loop_
_entity_poly.entity_id
_entity_poly.type
_entity_poly.pdbx_seq_one_letter_code
_entity_poly.pdbx_strand_id
1 'polypeptide(L)'
;GVVAAIDQEMDDYFINAVEERVQPYLAVDRFTVKTRREGVFAGGDANPHRANVVIEAIADGKRAAVNIDRYLGGRGELNKGAPIDIPTIPDEVVEEHPRFPFHTLAPEKRCDNFDEVVCGYHRLDAMAESLRCLHCDRR
;
A
#
# COMPACT_ATOMS: atom_id res chain seq x y z
N GLY A 1 6.43 -30.69 3.20
CA GLY A 1 6.15 -30.01 1.94
C GLY A 1 6.33 -28.50 2.10
N VAL A 2 6.67 -27.79 1.02
CA VAL A 2 6.75 -26.34 1.00
C VAL A 2 5.61 -25.83 0.12
N VAL A 3 4.85 -24.84 0.61
CA VAL A 3 3.81 -24.15 -0.16
C VAL A 3 4.31 -22.74 -0.44
N ALA A 4 4.42 -22.38 -1.72
CA ALA A 4 4.72 -21.02 -2.16
C ALA A 4 3.41 -20.33 -2.55
N ALA A 5 3.05 -19.24 -1.85
CA ALA A 5 1.88 -18.42 -2.13
C ALA A 5 2.35 -16.96 -2.18
N ILE A 6 3.00 -16.59 -3.28
CA ILE A 6 3.84 -15.40 -3.34
C ILE A 6 3.35 -14.31 -4.26
N ASP A 7 2.45 -14.57 -5.22
CA ASP A 7 1.96 -13.52 -6.12
C ASP A 7 0.73 -13.96 -6.93
N GLN A 8 0.10 -12.98 -7.61
CA GLN A 8 -0.96 -13.19 -8.58
C GLN A 8 -0.51 -12.62 -9.94
N GLU A 9 -0.75 -13.37 -11.01
CA GLU A 9 -0.49 -12.92 -12.37
C GLU A 9 -1.79 -12.49 -13.03
N MET A 10 -1.70 -11.50 -13.92
CA MET A 10 -2.85 -11.09 -14.72
C MET A 10 -3.19 -12.14 -15.76
N ASP A 11 -4.49 -12.37 -15.99
CA ASP A 11 -4.98 -13.26 -17.04
C ASP A 11 -4.54 -12.76 -18.43
N ASP A 12 -3.91 -13.64 -19.18
CA ASP A 12 -3.44 -13.37 -20.56
C ASP A 12 -4.57 -12.92 -21.50
N TYR A 13 -5.79 -13.31 -21.26
CA TYR A 13 -6.94 -12.88 -22.05
C TYR A 13 -7.12 -11.36 -22.01
N PHE A 14 -7.06 -10.77 -20.83
CA PHE A 14 -7.17 -9.30 -20.69
C PHE A 14 -5.95 -8.58 -21.26
N ILE A 15 -4.76 -9.12 -21.07
CA ILE A 15 -3.53 -8.51 -21.56
C ILE A 15 -3.53 -8.46 -23.09
N ASN A 16 -3.90 -9.56 -23.74
CA ASN A 16 -3.96 -9.64 -25.21
C ASN A 16 -5.05 -8.73 -25.81
N ALA A 17 -6.14 -8.48 -25.07
CA ALA A 17 -7.19 -7.57 -25.50
C ALA A 17 -6.75 -6.09 -25.53
N VAL A 18 -5.72 -5.71 -24.79
CA VAL A 18 -5.22 -4.32 -24.71
C VAL A 18 -3.97 -4.08 -25.57
N GLU A 19 -3.39 -5.13 -26.16
CA GLU A 19 -2.26 -5.12 -27.10
C GLU A 19 -0.92 -4.55 -26.59
N GLU A 20 -0.78 -4.16 -25.33
CA GLU A 20 0.43 -3.51 -24.83
C GLU A 20 0.90 -4.06 -23.48
N ARG A 21 2.05 -4.73 -23.53
CA ARG A 21 2.72 -5.29 -22.36
C ARG A 21 3.96 -4.50 -21.95
N VAL A 22 4.07 -4.24 -20.65
CA VAL A 22 5.36 -4.17 -19.95
C VAL A 22 5.36 -5.35 -18.98
N GLN A 23 5.72 -6.53 -19.50
CA GLN A 23 5.58 -7.82 -18.78
C GLN A 23 6.03 -7.74 -17.31
N PRO A 24 5.24 -8.25 -16.35
CA PRO A 24 3.91 -8.87 -16.49
C PRO A 24 2.74 -7.87 -16.44
N TYR A 25 2.97 -6.59 -16.57
CA TYR A 25 2.03 -5.49 -16.36
C TYR A 25 1.48 -4.92 -17.66
N LEU A 26 0.46 -4.06 -17.54
CA LEU A 26 -0.04 -3.24 -18.64
C LEU A 26 0.73 -1.92 -18.73
N ALA A 27 1.04 -1.47 -19.95
CA ALA A 27 1.62 -0.14 -20.15
C ALA A 27 0.58 0.95 -19.85
N VAL A 28 0.81 1.73 -18.78
CA VAL A 28 -0.08 2.81 -18.37
C VAL A 28 0.69 4.10 -18.13
N ASP A 29 0.03 5.22 -18.35
CA ASP A 29 0.53 6.51 -17.90
C ASP A 29 0.50 6.59 -16.35
N ARG A 30 1.62 6.96 -15.75
CA ARG A 30 1.83 6.97 -14.31
C ARG A 30 0.83 7.84 -13.54
N PHE A 31 0.34 8.91 -14.15
CA PHE A 31 -0.49 9.91 -13.48
C PHE A 31 -1.98 9.69 -13.73
N THR A 32 -2.32 9.25 -14.93
CA THR A 32 -3.71 9.11 -15.36
C THR A 32 -4.21 7.68 -15.34
N VAL A 33 -3.32 6.70 -15.17
CA VAL A 33 -3.57 5.25 -15.27
C VAL A 33 -4.24 4.85 -16.59
N LYS A 34 -4.06 5.68 -17.63
CA LYS A 34 -4.59 5.46 -18.96
C LYS A 34 -3.67 4.56 -19.75
N THR A 35 -4.22 3.58 -20.45
CA THR A 35 -3.48 2.78 -21.44
C THR A 35 -3.42 3.53 -22.77
N ARG A 36 -2.64 3.03 -23.73
CA ARG A 36 -2.67 3.61 -25.10
C ARG A 36 -3.97 3.33 -25.83
N ARG A 37 -4.66 2.25 -25.46
CA ARG A 37 -5.98 1.97 -26.00
C ARG A 37 -7.00 2.97 -25.45
N GLU A 38 -7.65 3.68 -26.36
CA GLU A 38 -8.62 4.70 -25.99
C GLU A 38 -9.78 4.11 -25.16
N GLY A 39 -10.15 4.80 -24.06
CA GLY A 39 -11.21 4.38 -23.17
C GLY A 39 -10.83 3.26 -22.19
N VAL A 40 -9.57 2.78 -22.21
CA VAL A 40 -9.09 1.74 -21.31
C VAL A 40 -8.12 2.31 -20.27
N PHE A 41 -8.39 1.99 -19.00
CA PHE A 41 -7.60 2.41 -17.86
C PHE A 41 -7.23 1.17 -17.04
N ALA A 42 -6.03 1.16 -16.45
CA ALA A 42 -5.58 0.06 -15.60
C ALA A 42 -4.80 0.57 -14.40
N GLY A 43 -5.04 -0.03 -13.24
CA GLY A 43 -4.41 0.37 -11.98
C GLY A 43 -4.22 -0.81 -11.04
N GLY A 44 -3.73 -0.54 -9.83
CA GLY A 44 -3.40 -1.57 -8.85
C GLY A 44 -2.27 -2.46 -9.35
N ASP A 45 -2.36 -3.76 -9.13
CA ASP A 45 -1.32 -4.74 -9.48
C ASP A 45 -1.06 -4.84 -11.00
N ALA A 46 -1.98 -4.33 -11.82
CA ALA A 46 -1.78 -4.22 -13.26
C ALA A 46 -0.84 -3.06 -13.67
N ASN A 47 -0.53 -2.14 -12.76
CA ASN A 47 0.26 -0.94 -13.02
C ASN A 47 1.74 -1.17 -12.64
N PRO A 48 2.69 -1.12 -13.61
CA PRO A 48 4.11 -1.38 -13.35
C PRO A 48 4.79 -0.34 -12.46
N HIS A 49 4.14 0.79 -12.22
CA HIS A 49 4.68 1.90 -11.44
C HIS A 49 4.31 1.85 -9.96
N ARG A 50 3.70 0.74 -9.50
CA ARG A 50 3.21 0.60 -8.14
C ARG A 50 3.87 -0.56 -7.41
N ALA A 51 3.98 -0.41 -6.10
CA ALA A 51 4.18 -1.56 -5.24
C ALA A 51 2.83 -2.29 -5.10
N ASN A 52 2.85 -3.61 -5.06
CA ASN A 52 1.64 -4.44 -4.96
C ASN A 52 1.06 -4.37 -3.54
N VAL A 53 0.57 -3.18 -3.17
CA VAL A 53 -0.02 -2.90 -1.85
C VAL A 53 -1.40 -2.27 -1.98
N VAL A 54 -2.29 -2.63 -1.06
CA VAL A 54 -3.71 -2.26 -1.09
C VAL A 54 -3.94 -0.75 -1.20
N ILE A 55 -3.15 0.06 -0.48
CA ILE A 55 -3.32 1.52 -0.49
C ILE A 55 -3.03 2.14 -1.86
N GLU A 56 -2.09 1.59 -2.61
CA GLU A 56 -1.78 2.06 -3.96
C GLU A 56 -2.86 1.62 -4.97
N ALA A 57 -3.40 0.41 -4.81
CA ALA A 57 -4.53 -0.05 -5.61
C ALA A 57 -5.76 0.86 -5.42
N ILE A 58 -6.06 1.25 -4.17
CA ILE A 58 -7.13 2.22 -3.85
C ILE A 58 -6.83 3.58 -4.49
N ALA A 59 -5.60 4.04 -4.41
CA ALA A 59 -5.20 5.32 -5.02
C ALA A 59 -5.35 5.31 -6.54
N ASP A 60 -4.98 4.22 -7.20
CA ASP A 60 -5.15 4.05 -8.63
C ASP A 60 -6.63 3.97 -9.03
N GLY A 61 -7.46 3.28 -8.23
CA GLY A 61 -8.91 3.28 -8.44
C GLY A 61 -9.52 4.69 -8.42
N LYS A 62 -9.08 5.53 -7.48
CA LYS A 62 -9.49 6.95 -7.43
C LYS A 62 -8.99 7.74 -8.64
N ARG A 63 -7.74 7.52 -9.07
CA ARG A 63 -7.20 8.17 -10.29
C ARG A 63 -7.95 7.73 -11.53
N ALA A 64 -8.24 6.43 -11.67
CA ALA A 64 -9.02 5.89 -12.76
C ALA A 64 -10.41 6.57 -12.82
N ALA A 65 -11.12 6.63 -11.69
CA ALA A 65 -12.44 7.26 -11.62
C ALA A 65 -12.41 8.72 -12.10
N VAL A 66 -11.44 9.52 -11.63
CA VAL A 66 -11.26 10.92 -12.06
C VAL A 66 -11.01 11.01 -13.58
N ASN A 67 -10.14 10.15 -14.10
CA ASN A 67 -9.75 10.24 -15.50
C ASN A 67 -10.79 9.64 -16.45
N ILE A 68 -11.55 8.64 -16.00
CA ILE A 68 -12.73 8.12 -16.73
C ILE A 68 -13.81 9.18 -16.80
N ASP A 69 -14.11 9.87 -15.68
CA ASP A 69 -15.10 10.95 -15.69
C ASP A 69 -14.72 12.07 -16.67
N ARG A 70 -13.46 12.50 -16.66
CA ARG A 70 -12.93 13.48 -17.62
C ARG A 70 -13.01 12.99 -19.07
N TYR A 71 -12.70 11.72 -19.31
CA TYR A 71 -12.79 11.11 -20.62
C TYR A 71 -14.23 11.12 -21.16
N LEU A 72 -15.20 10.97 -20.26
CA LEU A 72 -16.63 11.01 -20.58
C LEU A 72 -17.22 12.45 -20.61
N GLY A 73 -16.38 13.48 -20.45
CA GLY A 73 -16.80 14.88 -20.47
C GLY A 73 -17.15 15.50 -19.12
N GLY A 74 -16.91 14.78 -18.03
CA GLY A 74 -17.08 15.28 -16.67
C GLY A 74 -15.89 16.14 -16.20
N ARG A 75 -15.98 16.67 -14.99
CA ARG A 75 -14.96 17.54 -14.38
C ARG A 75 -13.84 16.80 -13.67
N GLY A 76 -14.01 15.52 -13.40
CA GLY A 76 -13.05 14.69 -12.67
C GLY A 76 -12.93 15.10 -11.20
N GLU A 77 -14.02 15.51 -10.59
CA GLU A 77 -14.04 15.92 -9.19
C GLU A 77 -14.48 14.75 -8.32
N LEU A 78 -13.56 14.30 -7.45
CA LEU A 78 -13.91 13.41 -6.35
C LEU A 78 -14.19 14.23 -5.10
N ASN A 79 -15.20 13.83 -4.34
CA ASN A 79 -15.39 14.38 -3.00
C ASN A 79 -14.23 13.91 -2.10
N LYS A 80 -13.26 14.76 -1.89
CA LYS A 80 -12.04 14.47 -1.12
C LYS A 80 -12.26 14.56 0.39
N GLY A 81 -13.44 14.94 0.85
CA GLY A 81 -13.65 15.30 2.25
C GLY A 81 -12.94 16.61 2.64
N ALA A 82 -13.03 16.97 3.88
CA ALA A 82 -12.24 18.09 4.41
C ALA A 82 -10.73 17.70 4.44
N PRO A 83 -9.81 18.61 4.15
CA PRO A 83 -8.39 18.38 4.36
C PRO A 83 -8.14 18.03 5.82
N ILE A 84 -7.38 16.96 6.06
CA ILE A 84 -6.87 16.65 7.40
C ILE A 84 -5.62 17.51 7.59
N ASP A 85 -5.68 18.43 8.54
CA ASP A 85 -4.51 19.17 8.95
C ASP A 85 -3.61 18.26 9.79
N ILE A 86 -2.51 17.81 9.17
CA ILE A 86 -1.52 16.98 9.87
C ILE A 86 -0.46 17.93 10.40
N PRO A 87 -0.34 18.08 11.73
CA PRO A 87 0.66 18.96 12.31
C PRO A 87 2.06 18.49 11.94
N THR A 88 2.90 19.42 11.49
CA THR A 88 4.31 19.15 11.22
C THR A 88 5.08 19.26 12.53
N ILE A 89 5.80 18.21 12.90
CA ILE A 89 6.68 18.21 14.07
C ILE A 89 8.05 18.67 13.61
N PRO A 90 8.64 19.72 14.23
CA PRO A 90 10.00 20.13 13.91
C PRO A 90 10.99 19.00 14.21
N ASP A 91 11.96 18.78 13.31
CA ASP A 91 12.98 17.72 13.45
C ASP A 91 13.77 17.83 14.77
N GLU A 92 13.93 19.04 15.31
CA GLU A 92 14.60 19.32 16.58
C GLU A 92 13.90 18.71 17.81
N VAL A 93 12.62 18.33 17.67
CA VAL A 93 11.82 17.71 18.75
C VAL A 93 11.83 16.19 18.66
N VAL A 94 12.32 15.65 17.56
CA VAL A 94 12.35 14.21 17.32
C VAL A 94 13.63 13.63 17.92
N GLU A 95 13.54 13.13 19.15
CA GLU A 95 14.61 12.28 19.71
C GLU A 95 14.55 10.90 19.05
N GLU A 96 15.63 10.50 18.38
CA GLU A 96 15.78 9.17 17.81
C GLU A 96 16.00 8.15 18.90
N HIS A 97 14.93 7.49 19.32
CA HIS A 97 15.00 6.31 20.18
C HIS A 97 14.89 5.03 19.32
N PRO A 98 15.74 4.03 19.54
CA PRO A 98 15.62 2.75 18.86
C PRO A 98 14.27 2.10 19.20
N ARG A 99 13.69 1.40 18.22
CA ARG A 99 12.45 0.65 18.43
C ARG A 99 12.69 -0.47 19.45
N PHE A 100 11.76 -0.64 20.38
CA PHE A 100 11.74 -1.80 21.26
C PHE A 100 11.47 -3.08 20.45
N PRO A 101 12.28 -4.14 20.58
CA PRO A 101 12.06 -5.38 19.85
C PRO A 101 10.83 -6.13 20.40
N PHE A 102 10.06 -6.75 19.52
CA PHE A 102 9.01 -7.68 19.93
C PHE A 102 9.63 -8.96 20.53
N HIS A 103 8.97 -9.50 21.55
CA HIS A 103 9.27 -10.84 22.01
C HIS A 103 8.78 -11.85 20.96
N THR A 104 9.65 -12.75 20.56
CA THR A 104 9.35 -13.81 19.60
C THR A 104 9.74 -15.16 20.15
N LEU A 105 8.98 -16.20 19.79
CA LEU A 105 9.36 -17.56 20.10
C LEU A 105 10.71 -17.89 19.47
N ALA A 106 11.55 -18.63 20.21
CA ALA A 106 12.81 -19.14 19.67
C ALA A 106 12.55 -20.05 18.46
N PRO A 107 13.44 -20.04 17.43
CA PRO A 107 13.24 -20.82 16.21
C PRO A 107 12.91 -22.30 16.45
N GLU A 108 13.56 -22.89 17.45
CA GLU A 108 13.37 -24.30 17.82
C GLU A 108 11.96 -24.61 18.34
N LYS A 109 11.29 -23.59 18.88
CA LYS A 109 9.91 -23.70 19.39
C LYS A 109 8.83 -23.42 18.34
N ARG A 110 9.20 -23.05 17.12
CA ARG A 110 8.26 -22.72 16.04
C ARG A 110 7.95 -23.89 15.10
N CYS A 111 8.78 -24.96 15.17
CA CYS A 111 8.78 -26.02 14.16
C CYS A 111 7.63 -27.00 14.31
N ASP A 112 7.12 -27.22 15.51
CA ASP A 112 6.24 -28.35 15.86
C ASP A 112 4.84 -27.93 16.32
N ASN A 113 4.51 -26.62 16.24
CA ASN A 113 3.22 -26.10 16.70
C ASN A 113 2.78 -24.90 15.87
N PHE A 114 1.56 -24.43 16.13
CA PHE A 114 0.98 -23.22 15.56
C PHE A 114 0.81 -22.10 16.59
N ASP A 115 1.66 -22.08 17.62
CA ASP A 115 1.65 -21.01 18.61
C ASP A 115 2.03 -19.66 17.97
N GLU A 116 1.54 -18.58 18.54
CA GLU A 116 1.84 -17.23 18.06
C GLU A 116 3.34 -16.95 18.16
N VAL A 117 3.98 -16.73 17.03
CA VAL A 117 5.44 -16.53 16.94
C VAL A 117 5.85 -15.17 17.47
N VAL A 118 5.08 -14.12 17.16
CA VAL A 118 5.33 -12.75 17.62
C VAL A 118 4.45 -12.50 18.84
N CYS A 119 5.03 -12.66 20.02
CA CYS A 119 4.30 -12.58 21.29
C CYS A 119 3.96 -11.12 21.72
N GLY A 120 4.35 -10.13 20.91
CA GLY A 120 4.13 -8.73 21.21
C GLY A 120 5.05 -8.18 22.30
N TYR A 121 4.59 -7.14 23.00
CA TYR A 121 5.31 -6.52 24.10
C TYR A 121 4.82 -6.99 25.47
N HIS A 122 5.72 -7.15 26.40
CA HIS A 122 5.35 -7.13 27.80
C HIS A 122 4.96 -5.71 28.24
N ARG A 123 4.25 -5.59 29.35
CA ARG A 123 3.71 -4.30 29.81
C ARG A 123 4.76 -3.18 29.89
N LEU A 124 5.95 -3.47 30.42
CA LEU A 124 7.00 -2.46 30.56
C LEU A 124 7.58 -2.05 29.22
N ASP A 125 7.76 -3.00 28.31
CA ASP A 125 8.26 -2.74 26.95
C ASP A 125 7.26 -1.92 26.14
N ALA A 126 5.97 -2.23 26.27
CA ALA A 126 4.91 -1.44 25.64
C ALA A 126 4.85 0.00 26.18
N MET A 127 5.06 0.18 27.48
CA MET A 127 5.15 1.52 28.06
C MET A 127 6.38 2.27 27.56
N ALA A 128 7.54 1.61 27.47
CA ALA A 128 8.75 2.22 26.92
C ALA A 128 8.60 2.58 25.44
N GLU A 129 8.02 1.68 24.61
CA GLU A 129 7.76 1.98 23.21
C GLU A 129 6.74 3.13 23.04
N SER A 130 5.76 3.26 23.92
CA SER A 130 4.78 4.35 23.88
C SER A 130 5.40 5.73 24.12
N LEU A 131 6.54 5.83 24.79
CA LEU A 131 7.26 7.10 24.99
C LEU A 131 7.84 7.68 23.70
N ARG A 132 7.96 6.86 22.65
CA ARG A 132 8.36 7.32 21.32
C ARG A 132 7.24 8.03 20.56
N CYS A 133 6.02 8.03 21.10
CA CYS A 133 4.88 8.67 20.46
C CYS A 133 5.04 10.19 20.45
N LEU A 134 4.99 10.79 19.26
CA LEU A 134 5.12 12.23 19.06
C LEU A 134 3.82 13.00 19.29
N HIS A 135 2.72 12.32 19.64
CA HIS A 135 1.39 12.91 19.88
C HIS A 135 0.91 13.84 18.76
N CYS A 136 1.10 13.44 17.50
CA CYS A 136 0.74 14.24 16.32
C CYS A 136 -0.75 14.62 16.26
N ASP A 137 -1.62 13.85 16.92
CA ASP A 137 -3.06 14.04 16.99
C ASP A 137 -3.52 15.12 17.97
N ARG A 138 -2.62 15.62 18.82
CA ARG A 138 -2.93 16.54 19.93
C ARG A 138 -2.26 17.91 19.84
N ARG A 139 -1.66 18.23 18.69
CA ARG A 139 -0.95 19.50 18.49
C ARG A 139 -1.68 20.42 17.53
#